data_a28a6604fe4322156d1fcceb7d8b97d2
#
_entry.id   a28a6604fe4322156d1fcceb7d8b97d2
#
_cell.length_a   1.000
_cell.length_b   1.000
_cell.length_c   1.000
_cell.angle_alpha   90.00
_cell.angle_beta   90.00
_cell.angle_gamma   90.00
#
_symmetry.space_group_name_H-M   'P 1'
#
loop_
_entity.id
_entity.type
_entity.pdbx_description
1 polymer ?
#
loop_
_entity_poly.entity_id
_entity_poly.type
_entity_poly.pdbx_seq_one_letter_code
_entity_poly.pdbx_strand_id
1 'polypeptide(L)'
;MLLRNSLWHLSGSALPALVALATVPLMIRGLGLEGFGVVMLITSVVGYFGVLDVNLSAGSIKFLAEHHARQDHRRFAETFWFGVGFYVLLGVLVSALLLLFADSLLEYFFKVSSDVRHDALLGLHIAALGFAPLQLQNYLLVVPQALQRFDRSASGEAFFGVIANLASAAAALQGAGISGVLSARVIVSLLNLLWLIWLIRQLAMPLAPALPRPEVWRSLAHFSAYSWLSRTASMLHQYADKLIVGALAGPVALALYTVPSQLATRILGLTYRLSAVIYPRVSALAATGEQQQLRSLYLDATRILTFLNCAVLGMIAITGEHFLAEWVGMEFVTLGYPVLLLITAGLLMDSLTTLPSLVNDGLGHPKISGRFAIARGLLGVGMVWLGTSSFGIMGAASAHLLCSFVMTCLFLAYVHGRTVPSSLQETLRQCWVPAIVVCAGALLLMLPLQWSLPLSLTGLLWLALLSGSSLLLAGWLFIARVEERTELRLFTRRLLPRVSR
;
A
#
# COMPACT_ATOMS: atom_id res chain seq x y z
N MET A 1 20.93 15.42 0.74
CA MET A 1 20.87 13.99 0.38
C MET A 1 19.50 13.36 0.72
N LEU A 2 18.98 13.49 1.92
CA LEU A 2 17.70 12.88 2.34
C LEU A 2 16.51 13.24 1.45
N LEU A 3 16.28 14.51 1.15
CA LEU A 3 15.18 14.96 0.26
C LEU A 3 15.26 14.35 -1.15
N ARG A 4 16.46 14.27 -1.73
CA ARG A 4 16.67 13.65 -3.04
C ARG A 4 16.36 12.16 -3.01
N ASN A 5 16.78 11.46 -1.97
CA ASN A 5 16.49 10.03 -1.81
C ASN A 5 14.99 9.76 -1.59
N SER A 6 14.29 10.63 -0.84
CA SER A 6 12.84 10.56 -0.66
C SER A 6 12.08 10.81 -1.96
N LEU A 7 12.52 11.75 -2.79
CA LEU A 7 11.93 12.00 -4.12
C LEU A 7 12.13 10.82 -5.07
N TRP A 8 13.29 10.18 -5.06
CA TRP A 8 13.52 8.95 -5.84
C TRP A 8 12.62 7.81 -5.38
N HIS A 9 12.47 7.60 -4.07
CA HIS A 9 11.54 6.59 -3.55
C HIS A 9 10.07 6.87 -3.92
N LEU A 10 9.67 8.14 -3.93
CA LEU A 10 8.34 8.55 -4.37
C LEU A 10 8.11 8.25 -5.86
N SER A 11 9.05 8.63 -6.72
CA SER A 11 8.96 8.38 -8.17
C SER A 11 9.00 6.89 -8.49
N GLY A 12 9.82 6.11 -7.78
CA GLY A 12 9.95 4.66 -7.96
C GLY A 12 8.65 3.89 -7.77
N SER A 13 7.78 4.34 -6.89
CA SER A 13 6.50 3.66 -6.62
C SER A 13 5.28 4.37 -7.22
N ALA A 14 5.30 5.69 -7.42
CA ALA A 14 4.18 6.44 -7.96
C ALA A 14 3.96 6.17 -9.46
N LEU A 15 5.03 6.12 -10.24
CA LEU A 15 4.93 5.90 -11.69
C LEU A 15 4.35 4.52 -12.04
N PRO A 16 4.83 3.38 -11.48
CA PRO A 16 4.17 2.09 -11.69
C PRO A 16 2.71 2.06 -11.22
N ALA A 17 2.37 2.78 -10.13
CA ALA A 17 1.00 2.84 -9.64
C ALA A 17 0.06 3.58 -10.61
N LEU A 18 0.51 4.69 -11.21
CA LEU A 18 -0.25 5.41 -12.23
C LEU A 18 -0.44 4.57 -13.50
N VAL A 19 0.63 3.90 -13.95
CA VAL A 19 0.54 3.00 -15.11
C VAL A 19 -0.37 1.81 -14.81
N ALA A 20 -0.33 1.26 -13.60
CA ALA A 20 -1.24 0.19 -13.20
C ALA A 20 -2.71 0.65 -13.26
N LEU A 21 -3.03 1.87 -12.81
CA LEU A 21 -4.37 2.44 -12.96
C LEU A 21 -4.77 2.55 -14.43
N ALA A 22 -3.88 3.02 -15.30
CA ALA A 22 -4.17 3.13 -16.74
C ALA A 22 -4.33 1.77 -17.44
N THR A 23 -3.67 0.73 -16.96
CA THR A 23 -3.68 -0.61 -17.58
C THR A 23 -4.81 -1.53 -17.09
N VAL A 24 -5.42 -1.26 -15.92
CA VAL A 24 -6.55 -2.05 -15.39
C VAL A 24 -7.70 -2.18 -16.40
N PRO A 25 -8.25 -1.09 -16.99
CA PRO A 25 -9.33 -1.23 -17.96
C PRO A 25 -8.91 -2.01 -19.21
N LEU A 26 -7.67 -1.89 -19.65
CA LEU A 26 -7.15 -2.64 -20.78
C LEU A 26 -7.10 -4.14 -20.49
N MET A 27 -6.70 -4.50 -19.26
CA MET A 27 -6.70 -5.90 -18.82
C MET A 27 -8.11 -6.46 -18.69
N ILE A 28 -9.07 -5.68 -18.17
CA ILE A 28 -10.48 -6.10 -18.07
C ILE A 28 -11.07 -6.29 -19.47
N ARG A 29 -10.79 -5.38 -20.43
CA ARG A 29 -11.25 -5.53 -21.82
C ARG A 29 -10.67 -6.76 -22.51
N GLY A 30 -9.40 -7.08 -22.27
CA GLY A 30 -8.73 -8.22 -22.92
C GLY A 30 -9.04 -9.57 -22.30
N LEU A 31 -9.20 -9.64 -20.97
CA LEU A 31 -9.43 -10.90 -20.23
C LEU A 31 -10.89 -11.16 -19.87
N GLY A 32 -11.76 -10.15 -19.97
CA GLY A 32 -13.05 -10.15 -19.30
C GLY A 32 -12.92 -9.99 -17.78
N LEU A 33 -14.07 -9.82 -17.11
CA LEU A 33 -14.10 -9.57 -15.68
C LEU A 33 -13.64 -10.80 -14.86
N GLU A 34 -14.04 -12.00 -15.29
CA GLU A 34 -13.64 -13.24 -14.63
C GLU A 34 -12.14 -13.52 -14.77
N GLY A 35 -11.60 -13.44 -16.02
CA GLY A 35 -10.18 -13.64 -16.25
C GLY A 35 -9.31 -12.65 -15.50
N PHE A 36 -9.73 -11.38 -15.44
CA PHE A 36 -9.05 -10.36 -14.63
C PHE A 36 -9.13 -10.70 -13.13
N GLY A 37 -10.29 -11.15 -12.64
CA GLY A 37 -10.48 -11.62 -11.26
C GLY A 37 -9.56 -12.79 -10.91
N VAL A 38 -9.38 -13.76 -11.83
CA VAL A 38 -8.45 -14.88 -11.66
C VAL A 38 -6.99 -14.39 -11.58
N VAL A 39 -6.58 -13.43 -12.43
CA VAL A 39 -5.24 -12.82 -12.33
C VAL A 39 -5.04 -12.15 -10.97
N MET A 40 -6.05 -11.42 -10.47
CA MET A 40 -5.99 -10.80 -9.14
C MET A 40 -5.91 -11.84 -8.03
N LEU A 41 -6.65 -12.94 -8.17
CA LEU A 41 -6.64 -14.04 -7.23
C LEU A 41 -5.28 -14.72 -7.14
N ILE A 42 -4.70 -15.13 -8.28
CA ILE A 42 -3.36 -15.74 -8.35
C ILE A 42 -2.31 -14.79 -7.76
N THR A 43 -2.39 -13.49 -8.10
CA THR A 43 -1.49 -12.47 -7.55
C THR A 43 -1.64 -12.33 -6.02
N SER A 44 -2.87 -12.45 -5.49
CA SER A 44 -3.13 -12.39 -4.05
C SER A 44 -2.61 -13.63 -3.32
N VAL A 45 -2.75 -14.82 -3.90
CA VAL A 45 -2.17 -16.08 -3.38
C VAL A 45 -0.66 -15.98 -3.30
N VAL A 46 -0.02 -15.59 -4.41
CA VAL A 46 1.44 -15.39 -4.46
C VAL A 46 1.89 -14.34 -3.43
N GLY A 47 1.15 -13.23 -3.31
CA GLY A 47 1.42 -12.18 -2.33
C GLY A 47 1.28 -12.65 -0.88
N TYR A 48 0.28 -13.50 -0.60
CA TYR A 48 0.06 -14.04 0.75
C TYR A 48 1.21 -14.92 1.24
N PHE A 49 1.83 -15.69 0.34
CA PHE A 49 3.03 -16.47 0.68
C PHE A 49 4.23 -15.59 1.11
N GLY A 50 4.18 -14.28 0.86
CA GLY A 50 5.10 -13.31 1.46
C GLY A 50 5.04 -13.26 3.00
N VAL A 51 3.99 -13.82 3.64
CA VAL A 51 3.90 -14.02 5.10
C VAL A 51 5.01 -14.96 5.60
N LEU A 52 5.45 -15.91 4.76
CA LEU A 52 6.56 -16.82 5.08
C LEU A 52 7.92 -16.13 5.03
N ASP A 53 8.01 -14.94 4.45
CA ASP A 53 9.21 -14.09 4.55
C ASP A 53 9.34 -13.57 5.98
N VAL A 54 10.28 -14.14 6.73
CA VAL A 54 10.62 -13.74 8.09
C VAL A 54 11.24 -12.34 8.20
N ASN A 55 11.00 -11.48 7.20
CA ASN A 55 11.54 -10.12 7.11
C ASN A 55 13.07 -10.06 7.19
N LEU A 56 13.71 -11.08 6.63
CA LEU A 56 15.17 -11.19 6.61
C LEU A 56 15.81 -10.02 5.84
N SER A 57 15.09 -9.46 4.86
CA SER A 57 15.53 -8.29 4.08
C SER A 57 15.83 -7.09 4.97
N ALA A 58 14.99 -6.77 5.95
CA ALA A 58 15.23 -5.64 6.86
C ALA A 58 16.47 -5.84 7.75
N GLY A 59 16.64 -7.07 8.26
CA GLY A 59 17.86 -7.44 8.98
C GLY A 59 19.10 -7.34 8.09
N SER A 60 19.00 -7.86 6.87
CA SER A 60 20.12 -7.83 5.91
C SER A 60 20.52 -6.39 5.54
N ILE A 61 19.58 -5.46 5.33
CA ILE A 61 19.91 -4.05 5.09
C ILE A 61 20.77 -3.50 6.22
N LYS A 62 20.35 -3.71 7.48
CA LYS A 62 21.07 -3.23 8.66
C LYS A 62 22.49 -3.80 8.73
N PHE A 63 22.61 -5.14 8.69
CA PHE A 63 23.90 -5.79 8.88
C PHE A 63 24.85 -5.59 7.69
N LEU A 64 24.34 -5.57 6.45
CA LEU A 64 25.15 -5.25 5.27
C LEU A 64 25.68 -3.80 5.33
N ALA A 65 24.85 -2.84 5.74
CA ALA A 65 25.29 -1.46 5.93
C ALA A 65 26.36 -1.33 7.02
N GLU A 66 26.19 -2.05 8.16
CA GLU A 66 27.15 -2.08 9.26
C GLU A 66 28.48 -2.69 8.82
N HIS A 67 28.46 -3.86 8.15
CA HIS A 67 29.67 -4.53 7.67
C HIS A 67 30.36 -3.74 6.59
N HIS A 68 29.62 -3.08 5.71
CA HIS A 68 30.18 -2.15 4.72
C HIS A 68 30.89 -0.97 5.38
N ALA A 69 30.28 -0.33 6.37
CA ALA A 69 30.89 0.79 7.10
C ALA A 69 32.16 0.39 7.86
N ARG A 70 32.23 -0.86 8.35
CA ARG A 70 33.39 -1.42 9.03
C ARG A 70 34.44 -2.04 8.08
N GLN A 71 34.20 -2.01 6.75
CA GLN A 71 35.05 -2.65 5.73
C GLN A 71 35.23 -4.17 5.96
N ASP A 72 34.29 -4.82 6.64
CA ASP A 72 34.32 -6.27 6.89
C ASP A 72 33.65 -7.00 5.71
N HIS A 73 34.43 -7.16 4.66
CA HIS A 73 33.98 -7.79 3.42
C HIS A 73 33.54 -9.24 3.59
N ARG A 74 34.15 -9.95 4.55
CA ARG A 74 33.82 -11.35 4.81
C ARG A 74 32.43 -11.48 5.43
N ARG A 75 32.15 -10.74 6.49
CA ARG A 75 30.81 -10.74 7.13
C ARG A 75 29.74 -10.18 6.19
N PHE A 76 30.09 -9.22 5.34
CA PHE A 76 29.20 -8.74 4.30
C PHE A 76 28.80 -9.88 3.34
N ALA A 77 29.77 -10.63 2.83
CA ALA A 77 29.52 -11.78 1.95
C ALA A 77 28.74 -12.90 2.66
N GLU A 78 29.09 -13.25 3.91
CA GLU A 78 28.38 -14.25 4.70
C GLU A 78 26.90 -13.87 4.91
N THR A 79 26.60 -12.59 5.21
CA THR A 79 25.25 -12.07 5.37
C THR A 79 24.47 -12.12 4.06
N PHE A 80 25.10 -11.71 2.95
CA PHE A 80 24.50 -11.70 1.62
C PHE A 80 24.13 -13.12 1.18
N TRP A 81 25.09 -14.07 1.23
CA TRP A 81 24.85 -15.44 0.76
C TRP A 81 23.89 -16.22 1.64
N PHE A 82 23.84 -15.93 2.94
CA PHE A 82 22.80 -16.48 3.82
C PHE A 82 21.40 -16.09 3.34
N GLY A 83 21.19 -14.80 3.06
CA GLY A 83 19.91 -14.33 2.56
C GLY A 83 19.57 -14.90 1.16
N VAL A 84 20.52 -14.94 0.24
CA VAL A 84 20.33 -15.60 -1.07
C VAL A 84 19.88 -17.05 -0.88
N GLY A 85 20.59 -17.83 -0.05
CA GLY A 85 20.24 -19.23 0.23
C GLY A 85 18.83 -19.37 0.84
N PHE A 86 18.51 -18.52 1.82
CA PHE A 86 17.18 -18.50 2.45
C PHE A 86 16.05 -18.21 1.44
N TYR A 87 16.19 -17.15 0.62
CA TYR A 87 15.13 -16.78 -0.32
C TYR A 87 15.01 -17.74 -1.51
N VAL A 88 16.11 -18.36 -1.93
CA VAL A 88 16.07 -19.45 -2.92
C VAL A 88 15.33 -20.66 -2.34
N LEU A 89 15.69 -21.09 -1.12
CA LEU A 89 15.02 -22.23 -0.46
C LEU A 89 13.54 -21.96 -0.25
N LEU A 90 13.20 -20.80 0.31
CA LEU A 90 11.81 -20.38 0.50
C LEU A 90 11.05 -20.33 -0.84
N GLY A 91 11.67 -19.73 -1.85
CA GLY A 91 11.12 -19.64 -3.19
C GLY A 91 10.81 -21.00 -3.79
N VAL A 92 11.76 -21.92 -3.76
CA VAL A 92 11.59 -23.29 -4.28
C VAL A 92 10.53 -24.06 -3.51
N LEU A 93 10.52 -23.96 -2.16
CA LEU A 93 9.53 -24.62 -1.31
C LEU A 93 8.10 -24.14 -1.65
N VAL A 94 7.89 -22.83 -1.72
CA VAL A 94 6.57 -22.26 -2.02
C VAL A 94 6.17 -22.57 -3.47
N SER A 95 7.10 -22.48 -4.43
CA SER A 95 6.83 -22.89 -5.82
C SER A 95 6.36 -24.34 -5.89
N ALA A 96 7.04 -25.24 -5.20
CA ALA A 96 6.66 -26.66 -5.15
C ALA A 96 5.28 -26.88 -4.52
N LEU A 97 4.96 -26.18 -3.42
CA LEU A 97 3.64 -26.23 -2.79
C LEU A 97 2.55 -25.69 -3.72
N LEU A 98 2.79 -24.57 -4.39
CA LEU A 98 1.84 -23.99 -5.33
C LEU A 98 1.59 -24.92 -6.53
N LEU A 99 2.64 -25.56 -7.07
CA LEU A 99 2.49 -26.52 -8.17
C LEU A 99 1.72 -27.77 -7.72
N LEU A 100 2.01 -28.27 -6.52
CA LEU A 100 1.36 -29.47 -5.99
C LEU A 100 -0.12 -29.27 -5.72
N PHE A 101 -0.51 -28.10 -5.22
CA PHE A 101 -1.89 -27.79 -4.81
C PHE A 101 -2.65 -26.92 -5.83
N ALA A 102 -2.10 -26.66 -7.03
CA ALA A 102 -2.67 -25.76 -8.02
C ALA A 102 -4.11 -26.12 -8.40
N ASP A 103 -4.36 -27.37 -8.76
CA ASP A 103 -5.69 -27.86 -9.13
C ASP A 103 -6.68 -27.71 -7.99
N SER A 104 -6.30 -28.17 -6.79
CA SER A 104 -7.15 -28.09 -5.60
C SER A 104 -7.48 -26.64 -5.23
N LEU A 105 -6.54 -25.72 -5.38
CA LEU A 105 -6.77 -24.29 -5.13
C LEU A 105 -7.82 -23.72 -6.09
N LEU A 106 -7.73 -24.01 -7.38
CA LEU A 106 -8.66 -23.45 -8.37
C LEU A 106 -10.04 -24.09 -8.32
N GLU A 107 -10.12 -25.42 -8.09
CA GLU A 107 -11.38 -26.15 -8.11
C GLU A 107 -12.17 -26.02 -6.81
N TYR A 108 -11.55 -26.37 -5.71
CA TYR A 108 -12.25 -26.47 -4.41
C TYR A 108 -12.25 -25.18 -3.63
N PHE A 109 -11.18 -24.42 -3.72
CA PHE A 109 -11.04 -23.22 -2.89
C PHE A 109 -11.60 -21.96 -3.58
N PHE A 110 -11.32 -21.76 -4.87
CA PHE A 110 -11.69 -20.52 -5.57
C PHE A 110 -12.85 -20.66 -6.55
N LYS A 111 -13.31 -21.87 -6.83
CA LYS A 111 -14.48 -22.15 -7.68
C LYS A 111 -14.43 -21.46 -9.04
N VAL A 112 -13.27 -21.50 -9.69
CA VAL A 112 -13.07 -20.93 -11.02
C VAL A 112 -13.92 -21.69 -12.04
N SER A 113 -14.58 -20.97 -12.96
CA SER A 113 -15.46 -21.60 -13.98
C SER A 113 -14.67 -22.53 -14.91
N SER A 114 -15.36 -23.51 -15.48
CA SER A 114 -14.79 -24.46 -16.44
C SER A 114 -14.12 -23.77 -17.63
N ASP A 115 -14.69 -22.67 -18.09
CA ASP A 115 -14.32 -21.99 -19.32
C ASP A 115 -12.92 -21.36 -19.25
N VAL A 116 -12.53 -20.84 -18.08
CA VAL A 116 -11.21 -20.22 -17.88
C VAL A 116 -10.25 -21.09 -17.06
N ARG A 117 -10.71 -22.25 -16.56
CA ARG A 117 -9.96 -23.11 -15.63
C ARG A 117 -8.63 -23.58 -16.21
N HIS A 118 -8.61 -24.03 -17.47
CA HIS A 118 -7.38 -24.53 -18.09
C HIS A 118 -6.32 -23.43 -18.17
N ASP A 119 -6.69 -22.25 -18.64
CA ASP A 119 -5.79 -21.11 -18.75
C ASP A 119 -5.39 -20.57 -17.36
N ALA A 120 -6.31 -20.59 -16.39
CA ALA A 120 -6.03 -20.24 -14.99
C ALA A 120 -5.01 -21.20 -14.35
N LEU A 121 -5.11 -22.50 -14.63
CA LEU A 121 -4.17 -23.51 -14.13
C LEU A 121 -2.77 -23.30 -14.71
N LEU A 122 -2.67 -23.11 -16.02
CA LEU A 122 -1.40 -22.75 -16.67
C LEU A 122 -0.83 -21.46 -16.08
N GLY A 123 -1.67 -20.45 -15.90
CA GLY A 123 -1.27 -19.18 -15.27
C GLY A 123 -0.76 -19.36 -13.84
N LEU A 124 -1.41 -20.19 -13.03
CA LEU A 124 -0.97 -20.47 -11.65
C LEU A 124 0.36 -21.23 -11.64
N HIS A 125 0.56 -22.19 -12.55
CA HIS A 125 1.85 -22.90 -12.69
C HIS A 125 2.97 -21.94 -13.08
N ILE A 126 2.72 -21.02 -14.02
CA ILE A 126 3.69 -19.98 -14.42
C ILE A 126 4.02 -19.06 -13.25
N ALA A 127 3.00 -18.60 -12.52
CA ALA A 127 3.20 -17.76 -11.34
C ALA A 127 3.95 -18.50 -10.23
N ALA A 128 3.69 -19.79 -10.04
CA ALA A 128 4.40 -20.64 -9.08
C ALA A 128 5.90 -20.76 -9.45
N LEU A 129 6.23 -21.02 -10.72
CA LEU A 129 7.62 -21.06 -11.19
C LEU A 129 8.29 -19.69 -11.08
N GLY A 130 7.55 -18.61 -11.27
CA GLY A 130 8.01 -17.23 -11.12
C GLY A 130 8.23 -16.78 -9.67
N PHE A 131 7.73 -17.53 -8.68
CA PHE A 131 7.80 -17.12 -7.27
C PHE A 131 9.24 -17.08 -6.73
N ALA A 132 10.05 -18.10 -6.99
CA ALA A 132 11.43 -18.15 -6.54
C ALA A 132 12.28 -17.01 -7.13
N PRO A 133 12.27 -16.72 -8.45
CA PRO A 133 12.90 -15.54 -9.02
C PRO A 133 12.41 -14.22 -8.40
N LEU A 134 11.10 -14.08 -8.14
CA LEU A 134 10.53 -12.90 -7.53
C LEU A 134 11.05 -12.68 -6.11
N GLN A 135 11.13 -13.73 -5.30
CA GLN A 135 11.66 -13.64 -3.93
C GLN A 135 13.14 -13.27 -3.92
N LEU A 136 13.92 -13.87 -4.81
CA LEU A 136 15.33 -13.53 -4.96
C LEU A 136 15.51 -12.07 -5.44
N GLN A 137 14.71 -11.61 -6.40
CA GLN A 137 14.69 -10.22 -6.85
C GLN A 137 14.42 -9.26 -5.68
N ASN A 138 13.41 -9.54 -4.86
CA ASN A 138 13.07 -8.73 -3.69
C ASN A 138 14.24 -8.66 -2.69
N TYR A 139 14.95 -9.78 -2.51
CA TYR A 139 16.11 -9.81 -1.64
C TYR A 139 17.30 -9.05 -2.22
N LEU A 140 17.61 -9.18 -3.50
CA LEU A 140 18.77 -8.51 -4.12
C LEU A 140 18.67 -6.97 -4.05
N LEU A 141 17.47 -6.40 -3.96
CA LEU A 141 17.27 -4.97 -3.72
C LEU A 141 17.85 -4.47 -2.39
N VAL A 142 18.09 -5.37 -1.44
CA VAL A 142 18.72 -5.06 -0.14
C VAL A 142 20.11 -4.45 -0.32
N VAL A 143 20.89 -4.91 -1.31
CA VAL A 143 22.30 -4.49 -1.51
C VAL A 143 22.38 -3.00 -1.85
N PRO A 144 21.74 -2.49 -2.93
CA PRO A 144 21.78 -1.05 -3.23
C PRO A 144 21.15 -0.20 -2.11
N GLN A 145 20.16 -0.71 -1.37
CA GLN A 145 19.58 -0.01 -0.23
C GLN A 145 20.56 0.09 0.94
N ALA A 146 21.28 -0.99 1.28
CA ALA A 146 22.31 -0.99 2.31
C ALA A 146 23.49 -0.06 1.99
N LEU A 147 23.81 0.09 0.70
CA LEU A 147 24.83 1.01 0.19
C LEU A 147 24.30 2.44 -0.02
N GLN A 148 23.06 2.74 0.41
CA GLN A 148 22.39 4.04 0.23
C GLN A 148 22.25 4.51 -1.23
N ARG A 149 22.30 3.56 -2.20
CA ARG A 149 22.11 3.82 -3.62
C ARG A 149 20.64 3.71 -4.01
N PHE A 150 19.81 4.50 -3.32
CA PHE A 150 18.36 4.54 -3.55
C PHE A 150 17.99 5.03 -4.95
N ASP A 151 18.86 5.82 -5.60
CA ASP A 151 18.74 6.22 -7.00
C ASP A 151 18.64 5.00 -7.93
N ARG A 152 19.44 3.98 -7.69
CA ARG A 152 19.45 2.76 -8.51
C ARG A 152 18.28 1.84 -8.21
N SER A 153 18.00 1.57 -6.93
CA SER A 153 16.87 0.70 -6.58
C SER A 153 15.54 1.28 -7.07
N ALA A 154 15.28 2.57 -6.82
CA ALA A 154 14.03 3.22 -7.20
C ALA A 154 13.86 3.34 -8.73
N SER A 155 14.93 3.62 -9.49
CA SER A 155 14.84 3.66 -10.95
C SER A 155 14.55 2.28 -11.54
N GLY A 156 15.13 1.22 -11.00
CA GLY A 156 14.84 -0.16 -11.42
C GLY A 156 13.40 -0.55 -11.09
N GLU A 157 12.94 -0.32 -9.86
CA GLU A 157 11.55 -0.58 -9.46
C GLU A 157 10.55 0.18 -10.34
N ALA A 158 10.81 1.46 -10.64
CA ALA A 158 9.97 2.25 -11.53
C ALA A 158 9.93 1.67 -12.95
N PHE A 159 11.08 1.42 -13.54
CA PHE A 159 11.21 0.95 -14.91
C PHE A 159 10.57 -0.42 -15.11
N PHE A 160 10.95 -1.41 -14.32
CA PHE A 160 10.40 -2.76 -14.44
C PHE A 160 8.96 -2.85 -14.00
N GLY A 161 8.53 -2.05 -13.01
CA GLY A 161 7.12 -1.95 -12.61
C GLY A 161 6.22 -1.38 -13.71
N VAL A 162 6.69 -0.37 -14.45
CA VAL A 162 5.99 0.16 -15.63
C VAL A 162 5.90 -0.88 -16.73
N ILE A 163 7.03 -1.50 -17.09
CA ILE A 163 7.08 -2.53 -18.14
C ILE A 163 6.18 -3.71 -17.79
N ALA A 164 6.17 -4.17 -16.53
CA ALA A 164 5.33 -5.28 -16.11
C ALA A 164 3.84 -4.99 -16.30
N ASN A 165 3.38 -3.78 -15.96
CA ASN A 165 2.00 -3.38 -16.18
C ASN A 165 1.65 -3.24 -17.67
N LEU A 166 2.52 -2.61 -18.46
CA LEU A 166 2.32 -2.46 -19.92
C LEU A 166 2.34 -3.80 -20.64
N ALA A 167 3.30 -4.68 -20.32
CA ALA A 167 3.39 -6.01 -20.90
C ALA A 167 2.18 -6.87 -20.54
N SER A 168 1.68 -6.77 -19.28
CA SER A 168 0.46 -7.45 -18.86
C SER A 168 -0.76 -6.97 -19.66
N ALA A 169 -0.91 -5.66 -19.86
CA ALA A 169 -2.00 -5.10 -20.65
C ALA A 169 -1.89 -5.48 -22.13
N ALA A 170 -0.68 -5.44 -22.70
CA ALA A 170 -0.43 -5.86 -24.09
C ALA A 170 -0.78 -7.34 -24.30
N ALA A 171 -0.35 -8.23 -23.40
CA ALA A 171 -0.68 -9.65 -23.44
C ALA A 171 -2.21 -9.88 -23.38
N ALA A 172 -2.90 -9.17 -22.49
CA ALA A 172 -4.36 -9.26 -22.36
C ALA A 172 -5.06 -8.82 -23.66
N LEU A 173 -4.67 -7.68 -24.25
CA LEU A 173 -5.27 -7.14 -25.50
C LEU A 173 -4.98 -8.00 -26.73
N GLN A 174 -3.87 -8.73 -26.75
CA GLN A 174 -3.52 -9.69 -27.82
C GLN A 174 -4.24 -11.04 -27.68
N GLY A 175 -5.09 -11.20 -26.66
CA GLY A 175 -5.82 -12.45 -26.44
C GLY A 175 -4.95 -13.58 -25.88
N ALA A 176 -3.79 -13.27 -25.28
CA ALA A 176 -2.91 -14.28 -24.71
C ALA A 176 -3.43 -14.90 -23.40
N GLY A 177 -4.61 -14.50 -22.94
CA GLY A 177 -5.30 -15.05 -21.78
C GLY A 177 -4.61 -14.77 -20.44
N ILE A 178 -5.04 -15.50 -19.41
CA ILE A 178 -4.51 -15.40 -18.04
C ILE A 178 -3.05 -15.82 -18.00
N SER A 179 -2.73 -16.95 -18.63
CA SER A 179 -1.38 -17.50 -18.69
C SER A 179 -0.41 -16.57 -19.40
N GLY A 180 -0.84 -15.89 -20.48
CA GLY A 180 -0.03 -14.90 -21.19
C GLY A 180 0.29 -13.66 -20.33
N VAL A 181 -0.69 -13.16 -19.59
CA VAL A 181 -0.49 -12.03 -18.66
C VAL A 181 0.49 -12.39 -17.55
N LEU A 182 0.36 -13.58 -16.97
CA LEU A 182 1.27 -14.03 -15.90
C LEU A 182 2.66 -14.36 -16.43
N SER A 183 2.76 -14.90 -17.66
CA SER A 183 4.04 -15.09 -18.36
C SER A 183 4.77 -13.77 -18.57
N ALA A 184 4.07 -12.74 -19.05
CA ALA A 184 4.65 -11.40 -19.23
C ALA A 184 5.22 -10.85 -17.91
N ARG A 185 4.51 -11.00 -16.80
CA ARG A 185 4.99 -10.58 -15.46
C ARG A 185 6.22 -11.35 -15.02
N VAL A 186 6.23 -12.68 -15.20
CA VAL A 186 7.36 -13.53 -14.83
C VAL A 186 8.59 -13.19 -15.68
N ILE A 187 8.43 -13.01 -17.00
CA ILE A 187 9.51 -12.61 -17.89
C ILE A 187 10.11 -11.26 -17.45
N VAL A 188 9.29 -10.27 -17.19
CA VAL A 188 9.78 -8.95 -16.72
C VAL A 188 10.46 -9.08 -15.35
N SER A 189 9.96 -9.92 -14.44
CA SER A 189 10.62 -10.21 -13.17
C SER A 189 11.98 -10.87 -13.36
N LEU A 190 12.12 -11.81 -14.30
CA LEU A 190 13.42 -12.42 -14.65
C LEU A 190 14.40 -11.38 -15.24
N LEU A 191 13.93 -10.51 -16.11
CA LEU A 191 14.75 -9.41 -16.64
C LEU A 191 15.22 -8.46 -15.55
N ASN A 192 14.35 -8.13 -14.61
CA ASN A 192 14.70 -7.32 -13.44
C ASN A 192 15.70 -8.04 -12.53
N LEU A 193 15.56 -9.35 -12.32
CA LEU A 193 16.53 -10.17 -11.58
C LEU A 193 17.91 -10.13 -12.24
N LEU A 194 17.97 -10.31 -13.56
CA LEU A 194 19.23 -10.23 -14.32
C LEU A 194 19.86 -8.84 -14.23
N TRP A 195 19.04 -7.79 -14.32
CA TRP A 195 19.50 -6.42 -14.15
C TRP A 195 20.05 -6.17 -12.74
N LEU A 196 19.40 -6.69 -11.68
CA LEU A 196 19.89 -6.56 -10.31
C LEU A 196 21.23 -7.29 -10.10
N ILE A 197 21.36 -8.49 -10.66
CA ILE A 197 22.63 -9.24 -10.61
C ILE A 197 23.74 -8.43 -11.29
N TRP A 198 23.45 -7.86 -12.46
CA TRP A 198 24.40 -7.00 -13.17
C TRP A 198 24.75 -5.74 -12.37
N LEU A 199 23.73 -5.07 -11.77
CA LEU A 199 23.93 -3.90 -10.93
C LEU A 199 24.84 -4.21 -9.73
N ILE A 200 24.58 -5.32 -9.02
CA ILE A 200 25.39 -5.73 -7.86
C ILE A 200 26.85 -6.00 -8.27
N ARG A 201 27.06 -6.63 -9.43
CA ARG A 201 28.43 -6.81 -9.99
C ARG A 201 29.11 -5.47 -10.27
N GLN A 202 28.38 -4.48 -10.80
CA GLN A 202 28.94 -3.13 -11.03
C GLN A 202 29.29 -2.37 -9.75
N LEU A 203 28.60 -2.65 -8.65
CA LEU A 203 28.93 -2.06 -7.36
C LEU A 203 30.25 -2.59 -6.77
N ALA A 204 30.91 -3.52 -7.50
CA ALA A 204 32.24 -4.07 -7.20
C ALA A 204 32.38 -4.56 -5.74
N MET A 205 31.29 -5.07 -5.16
CA MET A 205 31.33 -5.63 -3.81
C MET A 205 32.02 -6.99 -3.82
N PRO A 206 32.90 -7.28 -2.87
CA PRO A 206 33.59 -8.57 -2.77
C PRO A 206 32.60 -9.63 -2.25
N LEU A 207 31.79 -10.19 -3.14
CA LEU A 207 30.78 -11.22 -2.87
C LEU A 207 31.32 -12.63 -3.16
N ALA A 208 32.52 -12.93 -2.69
CA ALA A 208 33.01 -14.30 -2.75
C ALA A 208 32.02 -15.24 -2.03
N PRO A 209 31.69 -16.41 -2.60
CA PRO A 209 30.83 -17.38 -1.93
C PRO A 209 31.35 -17.71 -0.53
N ALA A 210 30.53 -17.48 0.49
CA ALA A 210 30.91 -17.68 1.88
C ALA A 210 29.78 -18.39 2.63
N LEU A 211 30.11 -19.43 3.35
CA LEU A 211 29.18 -20.08 4.27
C LEU A 211 29.02 -19.21 5.51
N PRO A 212 27.79 -18.91 5.93
CA PRO A 212 27.53 -18.06 7.09
C PRO A 212 27.95 -18.75 8.38
N ARG A 213 28.71 -18.05 9.21
CA ARG A 213 29.02 -18.52 10.56
C ARG A 213 27.77 -18.53 11.45
N PRO A 214 27.72 -19.40 12.49
CA PRO A 214 26.60 -19.47 13.42
C PRO A 214 26.23 -18.12 14.06
N GLU A 215 27.21 -17.28 14.30
CA GLU A 215 27.01 -15.94 14.88
C GLU A 215 26.24 -15.01 13.93
N VAL A 216 26.53 -15.05 12.61
CA VAL A 216 25.88 -14.21 11.61
C VAL A 216 24.43 -14.62 11.42
N TRP A 217 24.13 -15.89 11.18
CA TRP A 217 22.76 -16.31 10.96
C TRP A 217 21.90 -16.21 12.22
N ARG A 218 22.45 -16.44 13.44
CA ARG A 218 21.71 -16.28 14.70
C ARG A 218 21.32 -14.82 14.96
N SER A 219 22.23 -13.86 14.72
CA SER A 219 21.93 -12.43 14.88
C SER A 219 20.88 -11.95 13.88
N LEU A 220 20.97 -12.40 12.63
CA LEU A 220 19.95 -12.14 11.60
C LEU A 220 18.61 -12.75 11.96
N ALA A 221 18.57 -14.03 12.32
CA ALA A 221 17.35 -14.73 12.68
C ALA A 221 16.66 -14.10 13.90
N HIS A 222 17.41 -13.73 14.94
CA HIS A 222 16.85 -13.09 16.13
C HIS A 222 16.23 -11.72 15.81
N PHE A 223 16.92 -10.89 15.02
CA PHE A 223 16.40 -9.60 14.60
C PHE A 223 15.17 -9.77 13.70
N SER A 224 15.22 -10.70 12.75
CA SER A 224 14.15 -10.94 11.78
C SER A 224 12.89 -11.55 12.42
N ALA A 225 13.04 -12.47 13.37
CA ALA A 225 11.91 -13.09 14.06
C ALA A 225 11.05 -12.06 14.81
N TYR A 226 11.68 -11.04 15.40
CA TYR A 226 10.94 -9.98 16.09
C TYR A 226 10.18 -9.08 15.11
N SER A 227 10.78 -8.73 13.97
CA SER A 227 10.14 -7.90 12.95
C SER A 227 9.11 -8.66 12.11
N TRP A 228 9.22 -9.98 12.02
CA TRP A 228 8.30 -10.86 11.31
C TRP A 228 6.86 -10.77 11.84
N LEU A 229 6.68 -10.74 13.16
CA LEU A 229 5.36 -10.67 13.77
C LEU A 229 4.59 -9.42 13.32
N SER A 230 5.25 -8.27 13.29
CA SER A 230 4.65 -7.01 12.82
C SER A 230 4.36 -7.05 11.32
N ARG A 231 5.25 -7.65 10.52
CA ARG A 231 5.06 -7.81 9.08
C ARG A 231 3.91 -8.77 8.76
N THR A 232 3.81 -9.89 9.47
CA THR A 232 2.71 -10.85 9.32
C THR A 232 1.36 -10.20 9.59
N ALA A 233 1.24 -9.42 10.65
CA ALA A 233 0.01 -8.68 10.94
C ALA A 233 -0.36 -7.71 9.81
N SER A 234 0.62 -7.01 9.22
CA SER A 234 0.40 -6.11 8.08
C SER A 234 -0.01 -6.87 6.82
N MET A 235 0.58 -8.03 6.56
CA MET A 235 0.26 -8.88 5.41
C MET A 235 -1.13 -9.51 5.52
N LEU A 236 -1.52 -9.97 6.72
CA LEU A 236 -2.89 -10.41 6.97
C LEU A 236 -3.90 -9.31 6.61
N HIS A 237 -3.63 -8.10 7.05
CA HIS A 237 -4.51 -6.96 6.74
C HIS A 237 -4.58 -6.64 5.24
N GLN A 238 -3.49 -6.83 4.51
CA GLN A 238 -3.38 -6.43 3.09
C GLN A 238 -3.96 -7.46 2.10
N TYR A 239 -3.91 -8.75 2.44
CA TYR A 239 -4.24 -9.83 1.50
C TYR A 239 -5.37 -10.76 1.95
N ALA A 240 -5.65 -10.86 3.27
CA ALA A 240 -6.61 -11.83 3.78
C ALA A 240 -8.03 -11.55 3.28
N ASP A 241 -8.43 -10.28 3.21
CA ASP A 241 -9.73 -9.86 2.69
C ASP A 241 -9.95 -10.35 1.25
N LYS A 242 -8.93 -10.21 0.40
CA LYS A 242 -8.98 -10.60 -1.01
C LYS A 242 -9.06 -12.11 -1.19
N LEU A 243 -8.30 -12.85 -0.39
CA LEU A 243 -8.35 -14.32 -0.41
C LEU A 243 -9.71 -14.83 0.07
N ILE A 244 -10.27 -14.24 1.13
CA ILE A 244 -11.59 -14.61 1.66
C ILE A 244 -12.67 -14.29 0.64
N VAL A 245 -12.66 -13.11 0.03
CA VAL A 245 -13.62 -12.73 -1.01
C VAL A 245 -13.49 -13.65 -2.22
N GLY A 246 -12.26 -13.93 -2.67
CA GLY A 246 -12.00 -14.84 -3.79
C GLY A 246 -12.48 -16.26 -3.52
N ALA A 247 -12.26 -16.77 -2.30
CA ALA A 247 -12.67 -18.13 -1.90
C ALA A 247 -14.19 -18.28 -1.74
N LEU A 248 -14.86 -17.29 -1.15
CA LEU A 248 -16.30 -17.38 -0.83
C LEU A 248 -17.19 -16.87 -1.96
N ALA A 249 -16.80 -15.79 -2.62
CA ALA A 249 -17.63 -15.11 -3.62
C ALA A 249 -17.12 -15.26 -5.07
N GLY A 250 -15.94 -15.83 -5.27
CA GLY A 250 -15.37 -16.12 -6.58
C GLY A 250 -14.60 -14.98 -7.26
N PRO A 251 -14.01 -15.24 -8.46
CA PRO A 251 -13.11 -14.31 -9.12
C PRO A 251 -13.77 -13.00 -9.56
N VAL A 252 -14.97 -13.04 -10.09
CA VAL A 252 -15.73 -11.85 -10.52
C VAL A 252 -15.96 -10.90 -9.34
N ALA A 253 -16.44 -11.46 -8.22
CA ALA A 253 -16.68 -10.70 -7.00
C ALA A 253 -15.37 -10.11 -6.44
N LEU A 254 -14.26 -10.85 -6.55
CA LEU A 254 -12.93 -10.37 -6.17
C LEU A 254 -12.50 -9.17 -7.02
N ALA A 255 -12.74 -9.17 -8.33
CA ALA A 255 -12.44 -8.05 -9.20
C ALA A 255 -13.22 -6.80 -8.78
N LEU A 256 -14.55 -6.95 -8.59
CA LEU A 256 -15.47 -5.88 -8.18
C LEU A 256 -15.14 -5.32 -6.78
N TYR A 257 -14.56 -6.12 -5.89
CA TYR A 257 -14.09 -5.70 -4.58
C TYR A 257 -12.70 -5.03 -4.64
N THR A 258 -11.77 -5.64 -5.38
CA THR A 258 -10.35 -5.26 -5.33
C THR A 258 -10.06 -3.97 -6.09
N VAL A 259 -10.67 -3.74 -7.26
CA VAL A 259 -10.42 -2.55 -8.09
C VAL A 259 -10.78 -1.27 -7.34
N PRO A 260 -12.00 -1.13 -6.79
CA PRO A 260 -12.35 0.05 -5.98
C PRO A 260 -11.49 0.20 -4.73
N SER A 261 -11.21 -0.91 -4.04
CA SER A 261 -10.38 -0.90 -2.81
C SER A 261 -8.95 -0.42 -3.09
N GLN A 262 -8.35 -0.86 -4.21
CA GLN A 262 -7.00 -0.43 -4.59
C GLN A 262 -6.96 1.06 -4.94
N LEU A 263 -7.99 1.59 -5.62
CA LEU A 263 -8.07 3.01 -5.93
C LEU A 263 -7.99 3.85 -4.65
N ALA A 264 -8.86 3.59 -3.67
CA ALA A 264 -8.90 4.32 -2.41
C ALA A 264 -7.60 4.17 -1.61
N THR A 265 -7.06 2.95 -1.50
CA THR A 265 -5.85 2.66 -0.72
C THR A 265 -4.60 3.33 -1.31
N ARG A 266 -4.44 3.34 -2.64
CA ARG A 266 -3.27 3.95 -3.30
C ARG A 266 -3.24 5.47 -3.12
N ILE A 267 -4.41 6.12 -3.20
CA ILE A 267 -4.50 7.57 -3.03
C ILE A 267 -4.23 7.95 -1.57
N LEU A 268 -4.80 7.22 -0.61
CA LEU A 268 -4.50 7.44 0.81
C LEU A 268 -3.02 7.22 1.15
N GLY A 269 -2.34 6.31 0.47
CA GLY A 269 -0.91 6.06 0.63
C GLY A 269 -0.03 7.31 0.40
N LEU A 270 -0.49 8.29 -0.38
CA LEU A 270 0.21 9.56 -0.58
C LEU A 270 0.21 10.40 0.70
N THR A 271 -0.92 10.50 1.39
CA THR A 271 -1.06 11.27 2.63
C THR A 271 -0.29 10.63 3.79
N TYR A 272 -0.23 9.29 3.84
CA TYR A 272 0.59 8.56 4.82
C TYR A 272 2.07 8.94 4.73
N ARG A 273 2.61 9.10 3.51
CA ARG A 273 4.02 9.51 3.33
C ARG A 273 4.29 10.92 3.84
N LEU A 274 3.32 11.83 3.74
CA LEU A 274 3.44 13.17 4.34
C LEU A 274 3.53 13.10 5.86
N SER A 275 2.78 12.19 6.49
CA SER A 275 2.81 11.98 7.94
C SER A 275 4.17 11.49 8.43
N ALA A 276 4.88 10.67 7.65
CA ALA A 276 6.16 10.08 8.04
C ALA A 276 7.27 11.14 8.27
N VAL A 277 7.16 12.32 7.65
CA VAL A 277 8.11 13.43 7.83
C VAL A 277 8.06 14.00 9.28
N ILE A 278 6.95 13.80 9.98
CA ILE A 278 6.73 14.31 11.35
C ILE A 278 7.47 13.44 12.38
N TYR A 279 7.68 12.15 12.10
CA TYR A 279 8.25 11.19 13.05
C TYR A 279 9.60 11.62 13.66
N PRO A 280 10.62 12.06 12.87
CA PRO A 280 11.91 12.49 13.44
C PRO A 280 11.77 13.69 14.38
N ARG A 281 10.86 14.64 14.07
CA ARG A 281 10.63 15.82 14.90
C ARG A 281 9.96 15.47 16.22
N VAL A 282 9.02 14.52 16.20
CA VAL A 282 8.41 13.97 17.42
C VAL A 282 9.47 13.36 18.32
N SER A 283 10.34 12.51 17.78
CA SER A 283 11.41 11.86 18.55
C SER A 283 12.40 12.87 19.12
N ALA A 284 12.74 13.92 18.38
CA ALA A 284 13.61 14.99 18.86
C ALA A 284 12.98 15.77 20.03
N LEU A 285 11.71 16.20 19.89
CA LEU A 285 11.00 16.92 20.96
C LEU A 285 10.75 16.05 22.19
N ALA A 286 10.55 14.77 22.00
CA ALA A 286 10.45 13.80 23.10
C ALA A 286 11.76 13.69 23.89
N ALA A 287 12.91 13.68 23.20
CA ALA A 287 14.23 13.59 23.81
C ALA A 287 14.62 14.86 24.60
N THR A 288 14.16 16.04 24.15
CA THR A 288 14.41 17.33 24.85
C THR A 288 13.40 17.63 25.96
N GLY A 289 12.32 16.84 26.08
CA GLY A 289 11.28 17.06 27.08
C GLY A 289 10.35 18.24 26.79
N GLU A 290 10.34 18.77 25.57
CA GLU A 290 9.56 19.94 25.14
C GLU A 290 8.07 19.61 24.91
N GLN A 291 7.35 19.26 25.98
CA GLN A 291 5.98 18.74 25.95
C GLN A 291 4.98 19.71 25.26
N GLN A 292 5.14 21.01 25.46
CA GLN A 292 4.22 21.99 24.87
C GLN A 292 4.39 22.09 23.35
N GLN A 293 5.63 22.05 22.86
CA GLN A 293 5.91 22.05 21.43
C GLN A 293 5.46 20.72 20.79
N LEU A 294 5.67 19.61 21.48
CA LEU A 294 5.19 18.30 21.02
C LEU A 294 3.65 18.27 20.89
N ARG A 295 2.94 18.84 21.88
CA ARG A 295 1.48 18.94 21.85
C ARG A 295 0.98 19.84 20.72
N SER A 296 1.58 21.01 20.51
CA SER A 296 1.18 21.91 19.40
C SER A 296 1.45 21.26 18.05
N LEU A 297 2.63 20.65 17.86
CA LEU A 297 2.96 19.91 16.64
C LEU A 297 1.94 18.79 16.36
N TYR A 298 1.58 18.03 17.40
CA TYR A 298 0.59 16.96 17.28
C TYR A 298 -0.78 17.46 16.83
N LEU A 299 -1.31 18.49 17.49
CA LEU A 299 -2.63 19.04 17.16
C LEU A 299 -2.66 19.70 15.78
N ASP A 300 -1.65 20.46 15.41
CA ASP A 300 -1.58 21.12 14.11
C ASP A 300 -1.46 20.10 12.96
N ALA A 301 -0.57 19.14 13.12
CA ALA A 301 -0.40 18.09 12.15
C ALA A 301 -1.67 17.20 12.03
N THR A 302 -2.30 16.85 13.15
CA THR A 302 -3.54 16.07 13.15
C THR A 302 -4.65 16.81 12.41
N ARG A 303 -4.85 18.10 12.66
CA ARG A 303 -5.86 18.92 11.99
C ARG A 303 -5.67 18.93 10.48
N ILE A 304 -4.44 19.23 10.01
CA ILE A 304 -4.13 19.32 8.58
C ILE A 304 -4.26 17.96 7.89
N LEU A 305 -3.68 16.91 8.48
CA LEU A 305 -3.72 15.56 7.90
C LEU A 305 -5.13 14.99 7.89
N THR A 306 -5.93 15.22 8.92
CA THR A 306 -7.33 14.81 8.93
C THR A 306 -8.10 15.49 7.81
N PHE A 307 -7.94 16.81 7.66
CA PHE A 307 -8.57 17.54 6.57
C PHE A 307 -8.16 17.00 5.21
N LEU A 308 -6.86 16.79 4.95
CA LEU A 308 -6.36 16.23 3.70
C LEU A 308 -6.93 14.84 3.43
N ASN A 309 -6.98 13.96 4.44
CA ASN A 309 -7.54 12.62 4.30
C ASN A 309 -9.06 12.67 4.02
N CYS A 310 -9.81 13.51 4.76
CA CYS A 310 -11.23 13.72 4.50
C CYS A 310 -11.49 14.30 3.11
N ALA A 311 -10.69 15.26 2.67
CA ALA A 311 -10.82 15.88 1.36
C ALA A 311 -10.55 14.88 0.23
N VAL A 312 -9.45 14.14 0.32
CA VAL A 312 -9.05 13.15 -0.68
C VAL A 312 -10.03 11.98 -0.76
N LEU A 313 -10.38 11.38 0.38
CA LEU A 313 -11.30 10.25 0.43
C LEU A 313 -12.74 10.67 0.10
N GLY A 314 -13.15 11.85 0.55
CA GLY A 314 -14.45 12.41 0.21
C GLY A 314 -14.56 12.75 -1.28
N MET A 315 -13.49 13.26 -1.89
CA MET A 315 -13.44 13.47 -3.33
C MET A 315 -13.58 12.15 -4.10
N ILE A 316 -12.92 11.08 -3.65
CA ILE A 316 -13.08 9.72 -4.22
C ILE A 316 -14.54 9.27 -4.08
N ALA A 317 -15.17 9.52 -2.93
CA ALA A 317 -16.56 9.13 -2.73
C ALA A 317 -17.50 9.86 -3.69
N ILE A 318 -17.35 11.17 -3.88
CA ILE A 318 -18.20 11.99 -4.75
C ILE A 318 -17.95 11.69 -6.24
N THR A 319 -16.69 11.56 -6.66
CA THR A 319 -16.34 11.36 -8.07
C THR A 319 -16.31 9.89 -8.50
N GLY A 320 -16.33 8.97 -7.54
CA GLY A 320 -16.05 7.55 -7.73
C GLY A 320 -17.03 6.86 -8.68
N GLU A 321 -18.30 7.23 -8.67
CA GLU A 321 -19.31 6.70 -9.59
C GLU A 321 -18.98 7.03 -11.04
N HIS A 322 -18.75 8.31 -11.34
CA HIS A 322 -18.37 8.78 -12.68
C HIS A 322 -17.02 8.21 -13.11
N PHE A 323 -16.08 8.15 -12.16
CA PHE A 323 -14.76 7.59 -12.44
C PHE A 323 -14.83 6.10 -12.78
N LEU A 324 -15.57 5.30 -12.02
CA LEU A 324 -15.71 3.87 -12.30
C LEU A 324 -16.45 3.60 -13.59
N ALA A 325 -17.49 4.40 -13.92
CA ALA A 325 -18.22 4.28 -15.18
C ALA A 325 -17.30 4.43 -16.39
N GLU A 326 -16.50 5.49 -16.40
CA GLU A 326 -15.59 5.80 -17.50
C GLU A 326 -14.32 4.92 -17.51
N TRP A 327 -13.85 4.56 -16.33
CA TRP A 327 -12.57 3.84 -16.21
C TRP A 327 -12.70 2.36 -16.48
N VAL A 328 -13.68 1.69 -15.86
CA VAL A 328 -13.81 0.20 -15.88
C VAL A 328 -15.19 -0.30 -16.31
N GLY A 329 -16.18 0.59 -16.46
CA GLY A 329 -17.50 0.29 -16.99
C GLY A 329 -18.62 0.21 -15.96
N MET A 330 -19.86 0.09 -16.46
CA MET A 330 -21.08 0.18 -15.65
C MET A 330 -21.25 -0.96 -14.63
N GLU A 331 -20.65 -2.11 -14.86
CA GLU A 331 -20.69 -3.22 -13.88
C GLU A 331 -20.05 -2.84 -12.55
N PHE A 332 -19.00 -2.00 -12.60
CA PHE A 332 -18.35 -1.45 -11.41
C PHE A 332 -19.14 -0.33 -10.75
N VAL A 333 -20.04 0.33 -11.47
CA VAL A 333 -20.92 1.33 -10.87
C VAL A 333 -21.93 0.65 -9.95
N THR A 334 -22.58 -0.40 -10.42
CA THR A 334 -23.68 -1.03 -9.66
C THR A 334 -23.22 -1.75 -8.41
N LEU A 335 -22.12 -2.49 -8.48
CA LEU A 335 -21.62 -3.34 -7.39
C LEU A 335 -20.34 -2.81 -6.75
N GLY A 336 -19.46 -2.20 -7.54
CA GLY A 336 -18.15 -1.71 -7.08
C GLY A 336 -18.22 -0.34 -6.38
N TYR A 337 -19.11 0.58 -6.81
CA TYR A 337 -19.20 1.90 -6.17
C TYR A 337 -19.69 1.84 -4.72
N PRO A 338 -20.74 1.06 -4.35
CA PRO A 338 -21.06 0.87 -2.93
C PRO A 338 -19.91 0.28 -2.10
N VAL A 339 -19.14 -0.67 -2.67
CA VAL A 339 -17.92 -1.19 -2.05
C VAL A 339 -16.89 -0.08 -1.87
N LEU A 340 -16.68 0.77 -2.87
CA LEU A 340 -15.78 1.92 -2.80
C LEU A 340 -16.14 2.85 -1.64
N LEU A 341 -17.43 3.17 -1.46
CA LEU A 341 -17.90 4.03 -0.38
C LEU A 341 -17.61 3.44 1.01
N LEU A 342 -17.91 2.16 1.20
CA LEU A 342 -17.67 1.48 2.48
C LEU A 342 -16.18 1.37 2.80
N ILE A 343 -15.36 0.99 1.82
CA ILE A 343 -13.90 0.92 1.98
C ILE A 343 -13.32 2.31 2.26
N THR A 344 -13.77 3.33 1.53
CA THR A 344 -13.33 4.72 1.72
C THR A 344 -13.66 5.22 3.14
N ALA A 345 -14.86 4.92 3.64
CA ALA A 345 -15.24 5.24 5.01
C ALA A 345 -14.38 4.50 6.06
N GLY A 346 -14.08 3.20 5.82
CA GLY A 346 -13.18 2.43 6.67
C GLY A 346 -11.75 3.00 6.67
N LEU A 347 -11.21 3.33 5.51
CA LEU A 347 -9.91 3.97 5.38
C LEU A 347 -9.84 5.36 6.03
N LEU A 348 -10.95 6.11 6.03
CA LEU A 348 -11.02 7.38 6.78
C LEU A 348 -10.86 7.12 8.28
N MET A 349 -11.56 6.13 8.84
CA MET A 349 -11.38 5.74 10.24
C MET A 349 -9.93 5.35 10.54
N ASP A 350 -9.32 4.52 9.68
CA ASP A 350 -7.93 4.10 9.83
C ASP A 350 -6.96 5.29 9.80
N SER A 351 -7.21 6.25 8.94
CA SER A 351 -6.36 7.42 8.79
C SER A 351 -6.25 8.27 10.06
N LEU A 352 -7.29 8.26 10.92
CA LEU A 352 -7.29 8.96 12.20
C LEU A 352 -6.26 8.38 13.19
N THR A 353 -5.86 7.11 13.02
CA THR A 353 -4.87 6.45 13.87
C THR A 353 -3.43 6.69 13.42
N THR A 354 -3.20 7.20 12.21
CA THR A 354 -1.87 7.31 11.61
C THR A 354 -0.93 8.18 12.45
N LEU A 355 -1.32 9.41 12.75
CA LEU A 355 -0.46 10.31 13.50
C LEU A 355 -0.37 9.94 14.99
N PRO A 356 -1.47 9.58 15.69
CA PRO A 356 -1.36 9.04 17.04
C PRO A 356 -0.43 7.84 17.16
N SER A 357 -0.41 6.92 16.18
CA SER A 357 0.50 5.78 16.15
C SER A 357 1.95 6.23 15.98
N LEU A 358 2.23 7.14 15.03
CA LEU A 358 3.57 7.69 14.81
C LEU A 358 4.12 8.39 16.05
N VAL A 359 3.28 9.16 16.75
CA VAL A 359 3.67 9.86 17.99
C VAL A 359 3.90 8.85 19.11
N ASN A 360 3.00 7.89 19.31
CA ASN A 360 3.16 6.82 20.29
C ASN A 360 4.47 6.05 20.10
N ASP A 361 4.79 5.72 18.84
CA ASP A 361 6.03 5.00 18.50
C ASP A 361 7.27 5.88 18.68
N GLY A 362 7.18 7.17 18.33
CA GLY A 362 8.23 8.15 18.53
C GLY A 362 8.53 8.44 20.02
N LEU A 363 7.55 8.26 20.89
CA LEU A 363 7.67 8.33 22.35
C LEU A 363 8.21 7.02 22.99
N GLY A 364 8.56 6.01 22.19
CA GLY A 364 9.15 4.75 22.65
C GLY A 364 8.16 3.66 23.02
N HIS A 365 6.90 3.75 22.56
CA HIS A 365 5.86 2.76 22.86
C HIS A 365 5.38 1.92 21.65
N PRO A 366 6.25 1.45 20.72
CA PRO A 366 5.83 0.75 19.50
C PRO A 366 5.12 -0.59 19.79
N LYS A 367 5.32 -1.16 20.96
CA LYS A 367 4.61 -2.39 21.39
C LYS A 367 3.09 -2.21 21.47
N ILE A 368 2.61 -0.98 21.75
CA ILE A 368 1.18 -0.68 21.82
C ILE A 368 0.60 -0.73 20.40
N SER A 369 1.18 0.01 19.46
CA SER A 369 0.76 0.01 18.05
C SER A 369 0.81 -1.40 17.45
N GLY A 370 1.85 -2.18 17.76
CA GLY A 370 1.99 -3.56 17.30
C GLY A 370 0.89 -4.49 17.81
N ARG A 371 0.52 -4.41 19.11
CA ARG A 371 -0.56 -5.22 19.69
C ARG A 371 -1.92 -4.90 19.06
N PHE A 372 -2.21 -3.61 18.86
CA PHE A 372 -3.45 -3.20 18.19
C PHE A 372 -3.48 -3.63 16.72
N ALA A 373 -2.36 -3.59 16.00
CA ALA A 373 -2.26 -4.07 14.63
C ALA A 373 -2.56 -5.58 14.52
N ILE A 374 -2.03 -6.40 15.44
CA ILE A 374 -2.29 -7.84 15.49
C ILE A 374 -3.77 -8.10 15.83
N ALA A 375 -4.30 -7.45 16.85
CA ALA A 375 -5.70 -7.61 17.25
C ALA A 375 -6.65 -7.24 16.10
N ARG A 376 -6.33 -6.14 15.40
CA ARG A 376 -7.08 -5.71 14.21
C ARG A 376 -7.00 -6.72 13.06
N GLY A 377 -5.81 -7.27 12.79
CA GLY A 377 -5.63 -8.29 11.75
C GLY A 377 -6.49 -9.52 12.02
N LEU A 378 -6.45 -10.05 13.24
CA LEU A 378 -7.22 -11.22 13.63
C LEU A 378 -8.74 -10.94 13.62
N LEU A 379 -9.17 -9.84 14.19
CA LEU A 379 -10.58 -9.43 14.20
C LEU A 379 -11.09 -9.19 12.77
N GLY A 380 -10.28 -8.51 11.94
CA GLY A 380 -10.58 -8.22 10.54
C GLY A 380 -10.80 -9.48 9.72
N VAL A 381 -9.93 -10.48 9.84
CA VAL A 381 -10.09 -11.78 9.15
C VAL A 381 -11.42 -12.44 9.54
N GLY A 382 -11.74 -12.51 10.83
CA GLY A 382 -13.00 -13.10 11.30
C GLY A 382 -14.23 -12.33 10.81
N MET A 383 -14.19 -11.02 10.90
CA MET A 383 -15.32 -10.17 10.47
C MET A 383 -15.53 -10.20 8.95
N VAL A 384 -14.44 -10.16 8.16
CA VAL A 384 -14.52 -10.27 6.69
C VAL A 384 -15.03 -11.65 6.28
N TRP A 385 -14.60 -12.71 6.95
CA TRP A 385 -15.13 -14.06 6.70
C TRP A 385 -16.64 -14.12 6.94
N LEU A 386 -17.11 -13.67 8.10
CA LEU A 386 -18.54 -13.66 8.46
C LEU A 386 -19.33 -12.73 7.51
N GLY A 387 -18.82 -11.54 7.23
CA GLY A 387 -19.46 -10.60 6.34
C GLY A 387 -19.58 -11.15 4.91
N THR A 388 -18.49 -11.69 4.38
CA THR A 388 -18.49 -12.24 3.01
C THR A 388 -19.42 -13.45 2.89
N SER A 389 -19.43 -14.35 3.86
CA SER A 389 -20.30 -15.54 3.84
C SER A 389 -21.79 -15.19 3.91
N SER A 390 -22.15 -14.07 4.56
CA SER A 390 -23.56 -13.66 4.74
C SER A 390 -24.07 -12.71 3.66
N PHE A 391 -23.22 -11.78 3.19
CA PHE A 391 -23.62 -10.68 2.32
C PHE A 391 -22.68 -10.45 1.13
N GLY A 392 -21.84 -11.41 0.79
CA GLY A 392 -20.89 -11.30 -0.33
C GLY A 392 -19.91 -10.13 -0.18
N ILE A 393 -19.59 -9.45 -1.29
CA ILE A 393 -18.62 -8.33 -1.30
C ILE A 393 -19.06 -7.12 -0.46
N MET A 394 -20.37 -6.89 -0.36
CA MET A 394 -20.92 -5.83 0.49
C MET A 394 -20.69 -6.14 1.96
N GLY A 395 -20.84 -7.41 2.34
CA GLY A 395 -20.51 -7.89 3.68
C GLY A 395 -19.03 -7.77 4.01
N ALA A 396 -18.15 -8.06 3.05
CA ALA A 396 -16.70 -7.87 3.21
C ALA A 396 -16.34 -6.39 3.45
N ALA A 397 -16.88 -5.48 2.63
CA ALA A 397 -16.63 -4.05 2.74
C ALA A 397 -17.21 -3.45 4.04
N SER A 398 -18.42 -3.88 4.44
CA SER A 398 -19.05 -3.49 5.71
C SER A 398 -18.27 -3.99 6.93
N ALA A 399 -17.75 -5.22 6.86
CA ALA A 399 -16.90 -5.81 7.89
C ALA A 399 -15.58 -5.04 8.03
N HIS A 400 -14.96 -4.63 6.90
CA HIS A 400 -13.79 -3.77 6.93
C HIS A 400 -14.08 -2.44 7.63
N LEU A 401 -15.18 -1.74 7.27
CA LEU A 401 -15.59 -0.49 7.90
C LEU A 401 -15.83 -0.67 9.41
N LEU A 402 -16.56 -1.70 9.80
CA LEU A 402 -16.90 -1.94 11.22
C LEU A 402 -15.65 -2.28 12.03
N CYS A 403 -14.75 -3.12 11.50
CA CYS A 403 -13.46 -3.43 12.13
C CYS A 403 -12.61 -2.17 12.28
N SER A 404 -12.50 -1.36 11.23
CA SER A 404 -11.77 -0.09 11.26
C SER A 404 -12.35 0.86 12.29
N PHE A 405 -13.66 1.01 12.35
CA PHE A 405 -14.33 1.87 13.34
C PHE A 405 -14.06 1.42 14.78
N VAL A 406 -14.32 0.15 15.09
CA VAL A 406 -14.12 -0.39 16.45
C VAL A 406 -12.65 -0.28 16.88
N MET A 407 -11.74 -0.72 16.04
CA MET A 407 -10.30 -0.73 16.38
C MET A 407 -9.73 0.68 16.47
N THR A 408 -10.18 1.61 15.64
CA THR A 408 -9.81 3.03 15.72
C THR A 408 -10.29 3.63 17.05
N CYS A 409 -11.55 3.47 17.41
CA CYS A 409 -12.09 3.99 18.68
C CYS A 409 -11.31 3.44 19.89
N LEU A 410 -11.06 2.13 19.93
CA LEU A 410 -10.30 1.49 21.00
C LEU A 410 -8.84 1.98 21.07
N PHE A 411 -8.17 2.07 19.93
CA PHE A 411 -6.79 2.54 19.88
C PHE A 411 -6.66 3.99 20.33
N LEU A 412 -7.51 4.88 19.80
CA LEU A 412 -7.50 6.31 20.14
C LEU A 412 -7.83 6.55 21.61
N ALA A 413 -8.83 5.86 22.16
CA ALA A 413 -9.15 5.94 23.59
C ALA A 413 -7.94 5.49 24.46
N TYR A 414 -7.25 4.45 24.04
CA TYR A 414 -6.10 3.94 24.79
C TYR A 414 -4.89 4.88 24.76
N VAL A 415 -4.48 5.37 23.57
CA VAL A 415 -3.25 6.15 23.44
C VAL A 415 -3.37 7.58 23.97
N HIS A 416 -4.55 8.24 23.80
CA HIS A 416 -4.78 9.57 24.33
C HIS A 416 -4.87 9.61 25.86
N GLY A 417 -5.22 8.49 26.47
CA GLY A 417 -5.21 8.38 27.93
C GLY A 417 -3.83 8.09 28.53
N ARG A 418 -2.81 7.76 27.72
CA ARG A 418 -1.54 7.20 28.23
C ARG A 418 -0.26 7.74 27.61
N THR A 419 -0.22 7.97 26.32
CA THR A 419 1.04 8.24 25.62
C THR A 419 1.01 9.52 24.79
N VAL A 420 -0.11 9.84 24.14
CA VAL A 420 -0.21 11.03 23.28
C VAL A 420 -0.35 12.29 24.12
N PRO A 421 0.31 13.44 23.73
CA PRO A 421 0.40 14.64 24.54
C PRO A 421 -0.87 15.51 24.56
N SER A 422 -2.01 14.98 24.14
CA SER A 422 -3.31 15.68 24.21
C SER A 422 -4.44 14.74 24.64
N SER A 423 -5.54 15.28 25.17
CA SER A 423 -6.70 14.48 25.50
C SER A 423 -7.50 14.12 24.24
N LEU A 424 -8.24 13.00 24.29
CA LEU A 424 -9.12 12.59 23.20
C LEU A 424 -10.17 13.67 22.88
N GLN A 425 -10.76 14.27 23.92
CA GLN A 425 -11.77 15.31 23.75
C GLN A 425 -11.21 16.57 23.09
N GLU A 426 -9.98 16.94 23.41
CA GLU A 426 -9.29 18.08 22.80
C GLU A 426 -9.01 17.81 21.31
N THR A 427 -8.47 16.63 20.98
CA THR A 427 -8.19 16.26 19.61
C THR A 427 -9.47 16.16 18.77
N LEU A 428 -10.55 15.62 19.34
CA LEU A 428 -11.86 15.61 18.69
C LEU A 428 -12.33 17.03 18.34
N ARG A 429 -12.33 17.94 19.33
CA ARG A 429 -12.90 19.28 19.16
C ARG A 429 -12.05 20.19 18.29
N GLN A 430 -10.74 20.09 18.37
CA GLN A 430 -9.83 21.02 17.67
C GLN A 430 -9.35 20.51 16.31
N CYS A 431 -9.36 19.20 16.08
CA CYS A 431 -8.76 18.61 14.88
C CYS A 431 -9.78 17.83 14.03
N TRP A 432 -10.39 16.78 14.60
CA TRP A 432 -11.18 15.84 13.79
C TRP A 432 -12.56 16.39 13.43
N VAL A 433 -13.32 16.88 14.41
CA VAL A 433 -14.69 17.40 14.16
C VAL A 433 -14.66 18.58 13.17
N PRO A 434 -13.82 19.62 13.34
CA PRO A 434 -13.77 20.72 12.38
C PRO A 434 -13.41 20.25 10.97
N ALA A 435 -12.39 19.36 10.83
CA ALA A 435 -11.96 18.85 9.54
C ALA A 435 -13.07 18.04 8.85
N ILE A 436 -13.70 17.12 9.57
CA ILE A 436 -14.79 16.29 9.03
C ILE A 436 -16.00 17.14 8.65
N VAL A 437 -16.44 18.06 9.53
CA VAL A 437 -17.61 18.92 9.28
C VAL A 437 -17.38 19.83 8.07
N VAL A 438 -16.21 20.45 7.95
CA VAL A 438 -15.87 21.33 6.83
C VAL A 438 -15.81 20.54 5.52
N CYS A 439 -15.17 19.36 5.51
CA CYS A 439 -15.14 18.52 4.32
C CYS A 439 -16.55 17.98 3.97
N ALA A 440 -17.28 17.47 4.94
CA ALA A 440 -18.63 16.99 4.71
C ALA A 440 -19.55 18.09 4.18
N GLY A 441 -19.51 19.29 4.75
CA GLY A 441 -20.27 20.45 4.26
C GLY A 441 -19.92 20.82 2.80
N ALA A 442 -18.62 20.88 2.47
CA ALA A 442 -18.17 21.16 1.11
C ALA A 442 -18.63 20.09 0.10
N LEU A 443 -18.57 18.80 0.50
CA LEU A 443 -18.96 17.68 -0.36
C LEU A 443 -20.49 17.53 -0.47
N LEU A 444 -21.24 17.76 0.58
CA LEU A 444 -22.71 17.73 0.55
C LEU A 444 -23.27 18.76 -0.44
N LEU A 445 -22.62 19.92 -0.59
CA LEU A 445 -22.98 20.91 -1.61
C LEU A 445 -22.76 20.39 -3.04
N MET A 446 -21.94 19.36 -3.23
CA MET A 446 -21.64 18.77 -4.55
C MET A 446 -22.58 17.60 -4.88
N LEU A 447 -23.34 17.04 -3.93
CA LEU A 447 -24.24 15.91 -4.20
C LEU A 447 -25.30 16.19 -5.29
N PRO A 448 -25.99 17.35 -5.32
CA PRO A 448 -26.93 17.64 -6.41
C PRO A 448 -26.22 17.64 -7.78
N LEU A 449 -24.98 18.11 -7.82
CA LEU A 449 -24.19 18.15 -9.04
C LEU A 449 -23.78 16.73 -9.49
N GLN A 450 -23.43 15.86 -8.56
CA GLN A 450 -23.14 14.45 -8.86
C GLN A 450 -24.31 13.77 -9.57
N TRP A 451 -25.54 14.01 -9.12
CA TRP A 451 -26.74 13.39 -9.70
C TRP A 451 -27.24 14.05 -10.99
N SER A 452 -26.89 15.32 -11.21
CA SER A 452 -27.32 16.07 -12.41
C SER A 452 -26.37 15.94 -13.60
N LEU A 453 -25.09 15.62 -13.35
CA LEU A 453 -24.10 15.47 -14.40
C LEU A 453 -24.18 14.07 -15.05
N PRO A 454 -23.96 13.97 -16.36
CA PRO A 454 -23.92 12.68 -17.04
C PRO A 454 -22.70 11.87 -16.58
N LEU A 455 -22.84 10.52 -16.52
CA LEU A 455 -21.75 9.57 -16.27
C LEU A 455 -20.81 9.54 -17.50
N SER A 456 -19.99 10.57 -17.62
CA SER A 456 -19.08 10.81 -18.75
C SER A 456 -17.80 11.48 -18.29
N LEU A 457 -16.76 11.44 -19.11
CA LEU A 457 -15.48 12.10 -18.82
C LEU A 457 -15.66 13.60 -18.53
N THR A 458 -16.55 14.28 -19.27
CA THR A 458 -16.84 15.69 -19.04
C THR A 458 -17.52 15.93 -17.71
N GLY A 459 -18.49 15.09 -17.32
CA GLY A 459 -19.14 15.12 -16.01
C GLY A 459 -18.13 14.87 -14.87
N LEU A 460 -17.26 13.88 -15.03
CA LEU A 460 -16.18 13.60 -14.09
C LEU A 460 -15.24 14.80 -13.92
N LEU A 461 -14.80 15.43 -15.00
CA LEU A 461 -13.88 16.58 -14.94
C LEU A 461 -14.52 17.78 -14.24
N TRP A 462 -15.78 18.10 -14.57
CA TRP A 462 -16.50 19.18 -13.89
C TRP A 462 -16.71 18.88 -12.40
N LEU A 463 -17.13 17.68 -12.06
CA LEU A 463 -17.35 17.26 -10.67
C LEU A 463 -16.04 17.30 -9.88
N ALA A 464 -14.94 16.81 -10.45
CA ALA A 464 -13.62 16.83 -9.82
C ALA A 464 -13.11 18.26 -9.60
N LEU A 465 -13.25 19.14 -10.64
CA LEU A 465 -12.83 20.53 -10.55
C LEU A 465 -13.61 21.29 -9.47
N LEU A 466 -14.92 21.18 -9.47
CA LEU A 466 -15.78 21.91 -8.54
C LEU A 466 -15.65 21.38 -7.11
N SER A 467 -15.60 20.05 -6.94
CA SER A 467 -15.38 19.44 -5.61
C SER A 467 -13.99 19.81 -5.07
N GLY A 468 -12.94 19.71 -5.91
CA GLY A 468 -11.59 20.10 -5.52
C GLY A 468 -11.48 21.57 -5.15
N SER A 469 -12.09 22.47 -5.96
CA SER A 469 -12.12 23.90 -5.68
C SER A 469 -12.87 24.24 -4.39
N SER A 470 -14.02 23.60 -4.15
CA SER A 470 -14.80 23.80 -2.93
C SER A 470 -14.05 23.33 -1.67
N LEU A 471 -13.36 22.19 -1.75
CA LEU A 471 -12.54 21.66 -0.65
C LEU A 471 -11.32 22.56 -0.39
N LEU A 472 -10.63 23.04 -1.42
CA LEU A 472 -9.53 23.98 -1.26
C LEU A 472 -9.98 25.29 -0.63
N LEU A 473 -11.11 25.83 -1.08
CA LEU A 473 -11.69 27.04 -0.52
C LEU A 473 -12.10 26.84 0.95
N ALA A 474 -12.81 25.75 1.23
CA ALA A 474 -13.24 25.41 2.59
C ALA A 474 -12.04 25.20 3.54
N GLY A 475 -11.01 24.51 3.08
CA GLY A 475 -9.75 24.33 3.82
C GLY A 475 -9.05 25.65 4.10
N TRP A 476 -9.00 26.52 3.10
CA TRP A 476 -8.43 27.86 3.27
C TRP A 476 -9.21 28.73 4.25
N LEU A 477 -10.55 28.71 4.19
CA LEU A 477 -11.40 29.57 5.01
C LEU A 477 -11.55 29.07 6.46
N PHE A 478 -11.60 27.75 6.67
CA PHE A 478 -12.03 27.20 7.97
C PHE A 478 -10.95 26.37 8.69
N ILE A 479 -9.98 25.81 7.96
CA ILE A 479 -8.96 24.93 8.53
C ILE A 479 -7.62 25.65 8.69
N ALA A 480 -7.15 26.37 7.68
CA ALA A 480 -5.86 27.04 7.72
C ALA A 480 -5.87 28.21 8.72
N ARG A 481 -4.88 28.24 9.63
CA ARG A 481 -4.66 29.36 10.57
C ARG A 481 -4.12 30.59 9.84
N VAL A 482 -4.24 31.75 10.45
CA VAL A 482 -3.78 33.02 9.87
C VAL A 482 -2.28 32.99 9.55
N GLU A 483 -1.49 32.39 10.44
CA GLU A 483 -0.03 32.22 10.26
C GLU A 483 0.28 31.34 9.04
N GLU A 484 -0.36 30.18 8.92
CA GLU A 484 -0.21 29.25 7.81
C GLU A 484 -0.62 29.89 6.46
N ARG A 485 -1.70 30.69 6.46
CA ARG A 485 -2.13 31.45 5.28
C ARG A 485 -1.09 32.48 4.86
N THR A 486 -0.43 33.10 5.82
CA THR A 486 0.61 34.12 5.57
C THR A 486 1.86 33.47 4.98
N GLU A 487 2.31 32.35 5.55
CA GLU A 487 3.44 31.59 5.01
C GLU A 487 3.19 31.07 3.60
N LEU A 488 2.01 30.51 3.33
CA LEU A 488 1.62 30.06 2.00
C LEU A 488 1.58 31.22 0.98
N ARG A 489 1.08 32.40 1.37
CA ARG A 489 1.12 33.60 0.52
C ARG A 489 2.54 34.07 0.22
N LEU A 490 3.42 34.00 1.18
CA LEU A 490 4.84 34.34 0.99
C LEU A 490 5.55 33.32 0.10
N PHE A 491 5.23 32.03 0.24
CA PHE A 491 5.77 30.96 -0.59
C PHE A 491 5.30 31.08 -2.04
N THR A 492 4.01 31.31 -2.27
CA THR A 492 3.47 31.51 -3.64
C THR A 492 4.04 32.76 -4.31
N ARG A 493 4.25 33.86 -3.56
CA ARG A 493 4.92 35.05 -4.09
C ARG A 493 6.39 34.81 -4.46
N ARG A 494 7.08 33.87 -3.80
CA ARG A 494 8.46 33.49 -4.16
C ARG A 494 8.54 32.58 -5.39
N LEU A 495 7.50 31.80 -5.66
CA LEU A 495 7.41 30.91 -6.84
C LEU A 495 6.96 31.63 -8.10
N LEU A 496 6.18 32.69 -7.99
CA LEU A 496 5.81 33.51 -9.16
C LEU A 496 7.05 34.33 -9.57
N PRO A 497 7.57 34.14 -10.80
CA PRO A 497 8.65 34.97 -11.29
C PRO A 497 8.16 36.43 -11.25
N ARG A 498 8.99 37.33 -10.70
CA ARG A 498 8.77 38.77 -10.83
C ARG A 498 8.66 39.04 -12.33
N VAL A 499 7.44 39.20 -12.83
CA VAL A 499 7.22 39.84 -14.13
C VAL A 499 7.78 41.25 -13.94
N SER A 500 8.99 41.47 -14.44
CA SER A 500 9.65 42.78 -14.49
C SER A 500 8.73 43.71 -15.29
N ARG A 501 8.27 44.75 -14.56
CA ARG A 501 7.79 45.95 -15.29
C ARG A 501 8.98 46.65 -15.89
#